data_a2b3b4bace1110da847259ff937ce338
#
_entry.id   a2b3b4bace1110da847259ff937ce338
#
_cell.length_a   1.000
_cell.length_b   1.000
_cell.length_c   1.000
_cell.angle_alpha   90.00
_cell.angle_beta   90.00
_cell.angle_gamma   90.00
#
_symmetry.space_group_name_H-M   'P 1'
#
loop_
_entity.id
_entity.type
_entity.pdbx_description
1 polymer ?
#
loop_
_entity_poly.entity_id
_entity_poly.type
_entity_poly.pdbx_seq_one_letter_code
_entity_poly.pdbx_strand_id
1 'polypeptide(L)'
;LMGPRIQLLPHQLYIANETASRYAPRVLLADEVGLGKTIEAGLVLTQMLQTGRGSRVMILVPEPLKVQWLVEMIRRFNLEFTVLDDARCAAIEDQNRSSGDDPAAEDAFGPIDEYTLADDPSSSEHGLPPAAQSSQQPEAKPEDAPITASALNPFEAQQLVISTLDLFLDHPSRLEQALACPWDLIIIDEAHHLQWTQAAPSDAYLAAVALQEHR
;
A
#
# COMPACT_ATOMS: atom_id res chain seq x y z
N LEU A 1 4.86 -10.14 20.89
CA LEU A 1 5.47 -8.94 20.29
C LEU A 1 6.74 -8.62 21.09
N MET A 2 7.91 -8.78 20.48
CA MET A 2 9.15 -8.29 21.09
C MET A 2 9.15 -6.77 20.94
N GLY A 3 9.32 -6.04 22.04
CA GLY A 3 9.50 -4.60 22.02
C GLY A 3 10.81 -4.19 21.33
N PRO A 4 10.99 -2.90 21.02
CA PRO A 4 12.19 -2.39 20.37
C PRO A 4 13.46 -2.71 21.17
N ARG A 5 14.50 -3.18 20.49
CA ARG A 5 15.80 -3.54 21.10
C ARG A 5 16.70 -2.30 21.19
N ILE A 6 16.27 -1.29 21.91
CA ILE A 6 16.96 -0.01 22.08
C ILE A 6 17.04 0.42 23.53
N GLN A 7 18.10 1.12 23.86
CA GLN A 7 18.15 1.84 25.13
C GLN A 7 17.36 3.17 24.92
N LEU A 8 16.17 3.20 25.53
CA LEU A 8 15.27 4.33 25.37
C LEU A 8 15.70 5.47 26.30
N LEU A 9 15.77 6.67 25.76
CA LEU A 9 15.98 7.89 26.54
C LEU A 9 14.62 8.53 26.87
N PRO A 10 14.46 9.12 28.07
CA PRO A 10 13.16 9.66 28.50
C PRO A 10 12.57 10.70 27.53
N HIS A 11 13.40 11.57 26.92
CA HIS A 11 12.93 12.56 25.95
C HIS A 11 12.38 11.92 24.67
N GLN A 12 12.99 10.81 24.17
CA GLN A 12 12.53 10.10 22.99
C GLN A 12 11.15 9.50 23.21
N LEU A 13 10.90 8.93 24.37
CA LEU A 13 9.58 8.42 24.74
C LEU A 13 8.54 9.54 24.81
N TYR A 14 8.93 10.68 25.39
CA TYR A 14 8.04 11.85 25.47
C TYR A 14 7.66 12.35 24.07
N ILE A 15 8.65 12.56 23.19
CA ILE A 15 8.44 13.03 21.82
C ILE A 15 7.57 12.05 21.04
N ALA A 16 7.87 10.74 21.13
CA ALA A 16 7.10 9.71 20.45
C ALA A 16 5.64 9.70 20.91
N ASN A 17 5.40 9.70 22.21
CA ASN A 17 4.06 9.71 22.76
C ASN A 17 3.28 10.98 22.39
N GLU A 18 3.89 12.14 22.53
CA GLU A 18 3.28 13.42 22.18
C GLU A 18 2.92 13.49 20.70
N THR A 19 3.82 13.03 19.82
CA THR A 19 3.61 13.03 18.37
C THR A 19 2.52 12.03 17.98
N ALA A 20 2.60 10.80 18.46
CA ALA A 20 1.66 9.75 18.11
C ALA A 20 0.26 9.96 18.70
N SER A 21 0.11 10.76 19.77
CA SER A 21 -1.20 11.08 20.34
C SER A 21 -1.99 12.10 19.53
N ARG A 22 -1.34 12.90 18.68
CA ARG A 22 -2.01 13.91 17.84
C ARG A 22 -2.83 13.26 16.74
N TYR A 23 -3.91 13.93 16.36
CA TYR A 23 -4.70 13.57 15.19
C TYR A 23 -3.99 14.05 13.93
N ALA A 24 -3.52 13.33 13.02
CA ALA A 24 -2.77 13.75 11.83
C ALA A 24 -1.52 14.61 12.18
N PRO A 25 -0.51 14.04 12.85
CA PRO A 25 0.66 14.82 13.28
C PRO A 25 1.49 15.31 12.09
N ARG A 26 1.85 16.59 12.12
CA ARG A 26 2.86 17.21 11.27
C ARG A 26 3.96 17.73 12.17
N VAL A 27 5.06 17.01 12.24
CA VAL A 27 6.12 17.27 13.24
C VAL A 27 7.46 17.28 12.56
N LEU A 28 8.29 18.28 12.90
CA LEU A 28 9.69 18.32 12.55
C LEU A 28 10.50 17.88 13.79
N LEU A 29 11.25 16.79 13.66
CA LEU A 29 12.22 16.34 14.63
C LEU A 29 13.54 17.07 14.35
N ALA A 30 13.86 18.08 15.16
CA ALA A 30 14.96 19.03 14.90
C ALA A 30 16.14 18.88 15.88
N ASP A 31 16.27 17.71 16.49
CA ASP A 31 17.37 17.42 17.41
C ASP A 31 18.73 17.42 16.72
N GLU A 32 19.80 17.60 17.50
CA GLU A 32 21.18 17.56 17.00
C GLU A 32 21.49 16.21 16.33
N VAL A 33 22.48 16.24 15.43
CA VAL A 33 22.96 15.04 14.76
C VAL A 33 23.48 14.04 15.79
N GLY A 34 23.04 12.77 15.70
CA GLY A 34 23.47 11.71 16.63
C GLY A 34 22.58 11.52 17.86
N LEU A 35 21.60 12.37 18.15
CA LEU A 35 20.67 12.20 19.28
C LEU A 35 19.56 11.18 19.04
N GLY A 36 19.53 10.54 17.87
CA GLY A 36 18.65 9.40 17.61
C GLY A 36 17.31 9.77 17.01
N LYS A 37 17.23 10.76 16.13
CA LYS A 37 16.02 11.11 15.37
C LYS A 37 15.37 9.90 14.68
N THR A 38 16.18 9.01 14.12
CA THR A 38 15.70 7.73 13.53
C THR A 38 15.00 6.87 14.58
N ILE A 39 15.48 6.88 15.83
CA ILE A 39 14.84 6.14 16.93
C ILE A 39 13.51 6.77 17.31
N GLU A 40 13.45 8.09 17.40
CA GLU A 40 12.21 8.82 17.68
C GLU A 40 11.16 8.58 16.59
N ALA A 41 11.55 8.69 15.33
CA ALA A 41 10.67 8.39 14.20
C ALA A 41 10.20 6.92 14.22
N GLY A 42 11.10 5.98 14.53
CA GLY A 42 10.77 4.57 14.66
C GLY A 42 9.83 4.26 15.84
N LEU A 43 9.95 4.99 16.95
CA LEU A 43 9.02 4.88 18.09
C LEU A 43 7.62 5.40 17.73
N VAL A 44 7.53 6.58 17.09
CA VAL A 44 6.26 7.13 16.58
C VAL A 44 5.59 6.13 15.64
N LEU A 45 6.33 5.63 14.67
CA LEU A 45 5.88 4.63 13.71
C LEU A 45 5.36 3.37 14.39
N THR A 46 6.16 2.80 15.31
CA THR A 46 5.78 1.59 16.05
C THR A 46 4.50 1.80 16.86
N GLN A 47 4.36 2.93 17.50
CA GLN A 47 3.16 3.28 18.27
C GLN A 47 1.94 3.41 17.37
N MET A 48 2.07 4.04 16.20
CA MET A 48 0.96 4.18 15.24
C MET A 48 0.51 2.83 14.69
N LEU A 49 1.46 1.95 14.33
CA LEU A 49 1.17 0.60 13.87
C LEU A 49 0.50 -0.25 14.97
N GLN A 50 1.01 -0.21 16.20
CA GLN A 50 0.47 -1.01 17.33
C GLN A 50 -0.91 -0.57 17.77
N THR A 51 -1.21 0.72 17.65
CA THR A 51 -2.54 1.27 18.01
C THR A 51 -3.55 1.17 16.86
N GLY A 52 -3.16 0.66 15.70
CA GLY A 52 -4.02 0.58 14.51
C GLY A 52 -4.34 1.94 13.88
N ARG A 53 -3.59 3.00 14.23
CA ARG A 53 -3.75 4.35 13.68
C ARG A 53 -3.01 4.56 12.36
N GLY A 54 -2.21 3.60 11.97
CA GLY A 54 -1.52 3.56 10.70
C GLY A 54 -1.24 2.12 10.30
N SER A 55 -1.36 1.84 9.01
CA SER A 55 -1.08 0.54 8.40
C SER A 55 -0.17 0.67 7.19
N ARG A 56 -0.23 1.81 6.51
CA ARG A 56 0.57 2.09 5.32
C ARG A 56 1.53 3.22 5.59
N VAL A 57 2.82 2.92 5.49
CA VAL A 57 3.89 3.86 5.86
C VAL A 57 4.93 3.95 4.76
N MET A 58 5.28 5.18 4.42
CA MET A 58 6.39 5.47 3.52
C MET A 58 7.49 6.26 4.25
N ILE A 59 8.73 5.79 4.12
CA ILE A 59 9.94 6.49 4.60
C ILE A 59 10.72 6.95 3.38
N LEU A 60 10.92 8.26 3.27
CA LEU A 60 11.71 8.88 2.21
C LEU A 60 13.06 9.30 2.77
N VAL A 61 14.12 8.77 2.21
CA VAL A 61 15.49 8.98 2.67
C VAL A 61 16.42 9.31 1.50
N PRO A 62 17.54 9.98 1.72
CA PRO A 62 18.60 10.06 0.72
C PRO A 62 19.11 8.67 0.32
N GLU A 63 19.51 8.51 -0.94
CA GLU A 63 19.96 7.22 -1.50
C GLU A 63 20.98 6.48 -0.62
N PRO A 64 22.04 7.14 -0.05
CA PRO A 64 23.02 6.46 0.79
C PRO A 64 22.46 5.90 2.10
N LEU A 65 21.31 6.41 2.57
CA LEU A 65 20.74 6.05 3.87
C LEU A 65 19.70 4.93 3.79
N LYS A 66 19.26 4.50 2.61
CA LYS A 66 18.24 3.43 2.43
C LYS A 66 18.58 2.16 3.20
N VAL A 67 19.80 1.65 3.03
CA VAL A 67 20.22 0.39 3.67
C VAL A 67 20.32 0.58 5.19
N GLN A 68 20.81 1.74 5.65
CA GLN A 68 20.88 2.03 7.07
C GLN A 68 19.49 2.03 7.71
N TRP A 69 18.52 2.72 7.11
CA TRP A 69 17.14 2.75 7.59
C TRP A 69 16.51 1.35 7.60
N LEU A 70 16.70 0.57 6.53
CA LEU A 70 16.20 -0.79 6.47
C LEU A 70 16.73 -1.65 7.62
N VAL A 71 18.05 -1.60 7.87
CA VAL A 71 18.70 -2.34 8.95
C VAL A 71 18.22 -1.87 10.33
N GLU A 72 18.08 -0.57 10.53
CA GLU A 72 17.58 0.02 11.78
C GLU A 72 16.13 -0.46 12.07
N MET A 73 15.25 -0.40 11.08
CA MET A 73 13.85 -0.84 11.21
C MET A 73 13.75 -2.32 11.56
N ILE A 74 14.50 -3.18 10.88
CA ILE A 74 14.52 -4.61 11.17
C ILE A 74 15.12 -4.89 12.55
N ARG A 75 16.33 -4.37 12.84
CA ARG A 75 17.06 -4.75 14.06
C ARG A 75 16.46 -4.17 15.33
N ARG A 76 16.00 -2.91 15.28
CA ARG A 76 15.54 -2.20 16.48
C ARG A 76 14.06 -2.32 16.71
N PHE A 77 13.27 -2.30 15.64
CA PHE A 77 11.80 -2.26 15.73
C PHE A 77 11.11 -3.54 15.27
N ASN A 78 11.86 -4.48 14.66
CA ASN A 78 11.32 -5.72 14.08
C ASN A 78 10.25 -5.41 13.01
N LEU A 79 10.49 -4.37 12.21
CA LEU A 79 9.65 -3.95 11.12
C LEU A 79 10.36 -4.24 9.80
N GLU A 80 9.68 -4.96 8.92
CA GLU A 80 10.18 -5.33 7.59
C GLU A 80 9.64 -4.34 6.55
N PHE A 81 10.53 -3.51 6.03
CA PHE A 81 10.23 -2.57 4.96
C PHE A 81 10.71 -3.11 3.62
N THR A 82 9.96 -2.80 2.57
CA THR A 82 10.39 -3.03 1.19
C THR A 82 11.02 -1.76 0.65
N VAL A 83 12.23 -1.89 0.11
CA VAL A 83 12.86 -0.78 -0.63
C VAL A 83 12.29 -0.77 -2.03
N LEU A 84 11.67 0.35 -2.42
CA LEU A 84 11.18 0.61 -3.77
C LEU A 84 12.06 1.64 -4.47
N ASP A 85 12.79 1.19 -5.47
CA ASP A 85 13.43 1.97 -6.52
C ASP A 85 12.76 1.66 -7.87
N ASP A 86 13.15 2.33 -8.95
CA ASP A 86 12.52 2.13 -10.26
C ASP A 86 12.65 0.70 -10.77
N ALA A 87 13.81 0.06 -10.58
CA ALA A 87 14.03 -1.32 -11.00
C ALA A 87 13.11 -2.30 -10.27
N ARG A 88 12.91 -2.10 -8.95
CA ARG A 88 12.01 -2.92 -8.15
C ARG A 88 10.55 -2.70 -8.51
N CYS A 89 10.15 -1.45 -8.76
CA CYS A 89 8.82 -1.12 -9.24
C CYS A 89 8.53 -1.82 -10.58
N ALA A 90 9.44 -1.72 -11.54
CA ALA A 90 9.31 -2.38 -12.84
C ALA A 90 9.21 -3.91 -12.70
N ALA A 91 10.03 -4.52 -11.83
CA ALA A 91 9.97 -5.96 -11.57
C ALA A 91 8.63 -6.42 -11.00
N ILE A 92 8.01 -5.63 -10.11
CA ILE A 92 6.67 -5.91 -9.57
C ILE A 92 5.61 -5.81 -10.68
N GLU A 93 5.69 -4.79 -11.53
CA GLU A 93 4.78 -4.60 -12.66
C GLU A 93 4.87 -5.77 -13.66
N ASP A 94 6.08 -6.24 -13.96
CA ASP A 94 6.30 -7.36 -14.91
C ASP A 94 5.82 -8.71 -14.33
N GLN A 95 6.03 -8.96 -13.04
CA GLN A 95 5.50 -10.16 -12.37
C GLN A 95 3.98 -10.24 -12.44
N ASN A 96 3.31 -9.11 -12.31
CA ASN A 96 1.86 -9.05 -12.36
C ASN A 96 1.30 -9.23 -13.78
N ARG A 97 2.02 -8.77 -14.81
CA ARG A 97 1.63 -9.03 -16.20
C ARG A 97 1.73 -10.50 -16.56
N SER A 98 2.78 -11.17 -16.10
CA SER A 98 2.99 -12.61 -16.39
C SER A 98 2.03 -13.52 -15.60
N SER A 99 1.51 -13.08 -14.45
CA SER A 99 0.54 -13.86 -13.67
C SER A 99 -0.91 -13.70 -14.18
N GLY A 100 -1.19 -12.67 -14.99
CA GLY A 100 -2.51 -12.43 -15.60
C GLY A 100 -2.73 -13.14 -16.94
N ASP A 101 -1.71 -13.74 -17.51
CA ASP A 101 -1.74 -14.29 -18.87
C ASP A 101 -1.69 -15.84 -18.91
N ASP A 102 -2.06 -16.52 -17.81
CA ASP A 102 -2.19 -17.98 -17.78
C ASP A 102 -3.66 -18.39 -17.97
N PRO A 103 -4.10 -18.66 -19.22
CA PRO A 103 -5.47 -19.09 -19.51
C PRO A 103 -5.77 -20.53 -19.03
N ALA A 104 -4.81 -21.19 -18.37
CA ALA A 104 -4.95 -22.61 -17.97
C ALA A 104 -5.53 -22.82 -16.55
N ALA A 105 -5.88 -21.76 -15.83
CA ALA A 105 -6.40 -21.90 -14.46
C ALA A 105 -7.93 -22.05 -14.39
N GLU A 106 -8.68 -21.85 -15.48
CA GLU A 106 -10.15 -21.94 -15.48
C GLU A 106 -10.71 -23.34 -15.77
N ASP A 107 -9.90 -24.30 -16.23
CA ASP A 107 -10.38 -25.64 -16.60
C ASP A 107 -10.14 -26.74 -15.55
N ALA A 108 -9.72 -26.41 -14.33
CA ALA A 108 -9.42 -27.40 -13.29
C ALA A 108 -10.63 -27.79 -12.40
N PHE A 109 -11.80 -27.23 -12.60
CA PHE A 109 -13.03 -27.70 -11.94
C PHE A 109 -13.96 -28.28 -13.00
N GLY A 110 -13.71 -29.56 -13.34
CA GLY A 110 -14.66 -30.39 -14.05
C GLY A 110 -15.95 -30.57 -13.25
N PRO A 111 -17.10 -30.81 -13.92
CA PRO A 111 -18.37 -30.97 -13.24
C PRO A 111 -18.31 -32.13 -12.26
N ILE A 112 -18.72 -31.88 -11.03
CA ILE A 112 -18.88 -32.90 -9.99
C ILE A 112 -20.03 -33.82 -10.46
N ASP A 113 -19.71 -35.07 -10.79
CA ASP A 113 -20.69 -36.09 -11.12
C ASP A 113 -21.66 -36.26 -9.97
N GLU A 114 -22.92 -35.97 -10.28
CA GLU A 114 -24.07 -36.17 -9.42
C GLU A 114 -24.25 -37.69 -9.14
N TYR A 115 -24.02 -38.04 -7.88
CA TYR A 115 -24.27 -39.39 -7.41
C TYR A 115 -25.78 -39.69 -7.54
N THR A 116 -26.14 -40.55 -8.51
CA THR A 116 -27.43 -41.21 -8.66
C THR A 116 -27.72 -42.04 -7.41
N LEU A 117 -28.72 -41.66 -6.64
CA LEU A 117 -29.45 -42.55 -5.76
C LEU A 117 -30.72 -42.93 -6.45
N ALA A 118 -30.85 -44.23 -6.64
CA ALA A 118 -31.95 -44.92 -7.29
C ALA A 118 -33.20 -44.97 -6.41
N ASP A 119 -34.35 -44.91 -7.12
CA ASP A 119 -35.63 -45.56 -6.87
C ASP A 119 -36.46 -45.29 -5.61
N ASP A 120 -37.61 -44.64 -5.80
CA ASP A 120 -38.88 -45.31 -5.56
C ASP A 120 -40.05 -44.63 -6.31
N PRO A 121 -40.94 -45.38 -6.97
CA PRO A 121 -42.03 -44.86 -7.81
C PRO A 121 -43.36 -44.91 -7.08
N SER A 122 -44.07 -43.79 -6.97
CA SER A 122 -45.56 -43.86 -7.01
C SER A 122 -46.28 -42.52 -7.01
N SER A 123 -47.15 -42.44 -7.96
CA SER A 123 -48.47 -41.75 -7.97
C SER A 123 -48.61 -40.29 -8.34
N SER A 124 -49.18 -40.17 -9.53
CA SER A 124 -50.45 -39.54 -9.93
C SER A 124 -50.52 -38.06 -10.24
N GLU A 125 -50.64 -37.83 -11.55
CA GLU A 125 -51.67 -37.06 -12.29
C GLU A 125 -52.25 -35.81 -11.65
N HIS A 126 -52.09 -34.68 -12.35
CA HIS A 126 -53.15 -33.80 -12.89
C HIS A 126 -52.53 -32.53 -13.48
N GLY A 127 -52.68 -32.34 -14.80
CA GLY A 127 -53.64 -31.44 -15.41
C GLY A 127 -53.00 -30.15 -15.93
N LEU A 128 -52.79 -30.10 -17.23
CA LEU A 128 -52.62 -28.89 -18.07
C LEU A 128 -53.95 -28.09 -18.14
N PRO A 129 -54.00 -26.83 -18.59
CA PRO A 129 -53.42 -26.35 -19.83
C PRO A 129 -53.02 -24.85 -19.88
N PRO A 130 -52.84 -24.29 -21.10
CA PRO A 130 -51.81 -23.32 -21.41
C PRO A 130 -52.35 -21.88 -21.59
N ALA A 131 -51.49 -20.92 -21.64
CA ALA A 131 -51.41 -19.75 -22.51
C ALA A 131 -50.86 -18.51 -21.81
N ALA A 132 -49.83 -17.93 -22.27
CA ALA A 132 -49.89 -16.74 -23.12
C ALA A 132 -48.45 -16.26 -23.38
N GLN A 133 -48.12 -16.17 -24.64
CA GLN A 133 -46.95 -15.53 -25.17
C GLN A 133 -47.05 -14.02 -24.93
N SER A 134 -46.09 -13.44 -24.24
CA SER A 134 -45.79 -12.03 -24.39
C SER A 134 -44.27 -11.89 -24.61
N SER A 135 -43.97 -11.59 -25.84
CA SER A 135 -42.70 -11.18 -26.36
C SER A 135 -42.19 -9.91 -25.61
N GLN A 136 -41.21 -10.08 -24.75
CA GLN A 136 -40.36 -9.00 -24.31
C GLN A 136 -38.95 -9.25 -24.82
N GLN A 137 -38.49 -8.33 -25.65
CA GLN A 137 -37.12 -8.24 -26.12
C GLN A 137 -36.18 -8.16 -24.92
N PRO A 138 -35.04 -8.86 -24.92
CA PRO A 138 -34.02 -8.64 -23.92
C PRO A 138 -33.38 -7.27 -24.18
N GLU A 139 -33.54 -6.35 -23.23
CA GLU A 139 -32.73 -5.14 -23.14
C GLU A 139 -31.28 -5.59 -23.08
N ALA A 140 -30.49 -5.07 -24.02
CA ALA A 140 -29.05 -5.25 -24.05
C ALA A 140 -28.45 -4.75 -22.72
N LYS A 141 -27.87 -5.66 -21.95
CA LYS A 141 -26.96 -5.32 -20.86
C LYS A 141 -25.84 -4.47 -21.44
N PRO A 142 -25.41 -3.41 -20.75
CA PRO A 142 -24.20 -2.70 -21.15
C PRO A 142 -23.05 -3.71 -21.19
N GLU A 143 -22.40 -3.78 -22.34
CA GLU A 143 -21.21 -4.59 -22.58
C GLU A 143 -20.21 -4.33 -21.46
N ASP A 144 -19.84 -5.37 -20.72
CA ASP A 144 -18.68 -5.37 -19.85
C ASP A 144 -17.47 -5.01 -20.71
N ALA A 145 -17.06 -3.75 -20.62
CA ALA A 145 -15.77 -3.34 -21.14
C ALA A 145 -14.73 -4.28 -20.53
N PRO A 146 -13.79 -4.82 -21.31
CA PRO A 146 -12.77 -5.70 -20.77
C PRO A 146 -12.06 -4.92 -19.65
N ILE A 147 -12.08 -5.47 -18.44
CA ILE A 147 -11.26 -5.00 -17.34
C ILE A 147 -9.83 -5.22 -17.84
N THR A 148 -9.26 -4.21 -18.48
CA THR A 148 -7.84 -4.18 -18.75
C THR A 148 -7.18 -4.39 -17.40
N ALA A 149 -6.46 -5.50 -17.25
CA ALA A 149 -5.67 -5.79 -16.06
C ALA A 149 -4.81 -4.56 -15.79
N SER A 150 -5.27 -3.72 -14.88
CA SER A 150 -4.54 -2.53 -14.44
C SER A 150 -3.23 -3.06 -13.87
N ALA A 151 -2.12 -2.69 -14.47
CA ALA A 151 -0.81 -3.05 -13.95
C ALA A 151 -0.81 -2.67 -12.47
N LEU A 152 -0.64 -3.67 -11.59
CA LEU A 152 -0.77 -3.46 -10.15
C LEU A 152 0.24 -2.40 -9.73
N ASN A 153 -0.23 -1.34 -9.10
CA ASN A 153 0.61 -0.27 -8.61
C ASN A 153 1.63 -0.84 -7.60
N PRO A 154 2.95 -0.75 -7.84
CA PRO A 154 3.97 -1.30 -6.95
C PRO A 154 3.86 -0.79 -5.51
N PHE A 155 3.41 0.46 -5.34
CA PHE A 155 3.22 1.04 -4.02
C PHE A 155 1.98 0.49 -3.30
N GLU A 156 0.94 0.05 -4.01
CA GLU A 156 -0.22 -0.62 -3.41
C GLU A 156 0.13 -2.01 -2.90
N ALA A 157 1.04 -2.70 -3.56
CA ALA A 157 1.46 -4.05 -3.19
C ALA A 157 2.18 -4.11 -1.83
N GLN A 158 2.68 -2.98 -1.32
CA GLN A 158 3.50 -2.91 -0.12
C GLN A 158 2.89 -1.98 0.92
N GLN A 159 2.87 -2.40 2.19
CA GLN A 159 2.38 -1.57 3.29
C GLN A 159 3.46 -0.68 3.90
N LEU A 160 4.68 -1.20 4.01
CA LEU A 160 5.82 -0.52 4.61
C LEU A 160 6.90 -0.34 3.54
N VAL A 161 7.13 0.90 3.14
CA VAL A 161 7.99 1.26 2.00
C VAL A 161 9.11 2.19 2.44
N ILE A 162 10.34 1.91 1.99
CA ILE A 162 11.45 2.87 1.97
C ILE A 162 11.72 3.24 0.52
N SER A 163 11.79 4.52 0.23
CA SER A 163 12.11 5.05 -1.09
C SER A 163 12.91 6.34 -0.98
N THR A 164 13.15 7.00 -2.10
CA THR A 164 13.85 8.30 -2.15
C THR A 164 12.98 9.35 -2.84
N LEU A 165 13.21 10.61 -2.52
CA LEU A 165 12.60 11.70 -3.29
C LEU A 165 13.14 11.75 -4.71
N ASP A 166 14.41 11.38 -4.92
CA ASP A 166 15.04 11.35 -6.24
C ASP A 166 14.28 10.41 -7.19
N LEU A 167 13.75 9.27 -6.70
CA LEU A 167 12.91 8.39 -7.50
C LEU A 167 11.72 9.15 -8.12
N PHE A 168 11.09 10.01 -7.37
CA PHE A 168 9.92 10.77 -7.81
C PHE A 168 10.26 11.94 -8.73
N LEU A 169 11.46 12.50 -8.58
CA LEU A 169 11.96 13.57 -9.44
C LEU A 169 12.41 13.04 -10.80
N ASP A 170 13.10 11.89 -10.80
CA ASP A 170 13.60 11.27 -12.01
C ASP A 170 12.49 10.52 -12.78
N HIS A 171 11.47 10.01 -12.08
CA HIS A 171 10.38 9.22 -12.63
C HIS A 171 9.01 9.75 -12.16
N PRO A 172 8.43 10.78 -12.81
CA PRO A 172 7.15 11.36 -12.40
C PRO A 172 5.99 10.35 -12.32
N SER A 173 5.99 9.31 -13.16
CA SER A 173 4.99 8.23 -13.09
C SER A 173 5.02 7.48 -11.74
N ARG A 174 6.20 7.36 -11.11
CA ARG A 174 6.33 6.76 -9.78
C ARG A 174 5.71 7.64 -8.70
N LEU A 175 5.82 8.96 -8.85
CA LEU A 175 5.12 9.90 -7.96
C LEU A 175 3.61 9.73 -8.08
N GLU A 176 3.07 9.67 -9.31
CA GLU A 176 1.63 9.45 -9.53
C GLU A 176 1.16 8.13 -8.90
N GLN A 177 1.92 7.05 -9.06
CA GLN A 177 1.64 5.77 -8.41
C GLN A 177 1.65 5.85 -6.88
N ALA A 178 2.62 6.57 -6.31
CA ALA A 178 2.70 6.78 -4.86
C ALA A 178 1.54 7.65 -4.35
N LEU A 179 1.14 8.69 -5.10
CA LEU A 179 0.00 9.55 -4.78
C LEU A 179 -1.34 8.81 -4.81
N ALA A 180 -1.48 7.79 -5.65
CA ALA A 180 -2.68 6.96 -5.69
C ALA A 180 -2.89 6.10 -4.43
N CYS A 181 -1.86 5.96 -3.58
CA CYS A 181 -1.92 5.13 -2.37
C CYS A 181 -2.31 5.94 -1.13
N PRO A 182 -3.21 5.43 -0.27
CA PRO A 182 -3.57 6.08 0.98
C PRO A 182 -2.49 5.84 2.05
N TRP A 183 -1.55 6.75 2.20
CA TRP A 183 -0.51 6.68 3.22
C TRP A 183 -1.01 7.21 4.56
N ASP A 184 -0.88 6.42 5.63
CA ASP A 184 -1.22 6.85 6.98
C ASP A 184 -0.09 7.65 7.63
N LEU A 185 1.16 7.35 7.26
CA LEU A 185 2.34 8.05 7.76
C LEU A 185 3.38 8.17 6.66
N ILE A 186 3.92 9.37 6.52
CA ILE A 186 5.09 9.64 5.68
C ILE A 186 6.18 10.23 6.57
N ILE A 187 7.36 9.62 6.55
CA ILE A 187 8.55 10.09 7.25
C ILE A 187 9.55 10.55 6.19
N ILE A 188 10.05 11.75 6.32
CA ILE A 188 11.07 12.31 5.43
C ILE A 188 12.32 12.59 6.25
N ASP A 189 13.39 11.84 5.98
CA ASP A 189 14.69 12.08 6.58
C ASP A 189 15.44 13.20 5.84
N GLU A 190 16.37 13.86 6.51
CA GLU A 190 17.15 14.98 5.99
C GLU A 190 16.29 16.07 5.34
N ALA A 191 15.14 16.39 5.97
CA ALA A 191 14.16 17.36 5.45
C ALA A 191 14.75 18.76 5.20
N HIS A 192 15.96 19.04 5.68
CA HIS A 192 16.67 20.29 5.41
C HIS A 192 17.07 20.43 3.92
N HIS A 193 17.05 19.35 3.14
CA HIS A 193 17.21 19.37 1.69
C HIS A 193 15.97 19.89 0.95
N LEU A 194 14.81 19.93 1.60
CA LEU A 194 13.58 20.47 1.04
C LEU A 194 13.63 22.00 1.03
N GLN A 195 14.26 22.56 0.01
CA GLN A 195 14.40 24.02 -0.08
C GLN A 195 13.08 24.66 -0.49
N TRP A 196 12.64 25.60 0.31
CA TRP A 196 11.48 26.41 0.01
C TRP A 196 11.83 27.90 0.01
N THR A 197 11.46 28.58 -1.07
CA THR A 197 11.41 30.06 -1.11
C THR A 197 10.08 30.47 -1.71
N GLN A 198 9.58 31.65 -1.33
CA GLN A 198 8.30 32.14 -1.84
C GLN A 198 8.30 32.30 -3.37
N ALA A 199 9.47 32.53 -3.98
CA ALA A 199 9.61 32.76 -5.42
C ALA A 199 9.79 31.44 -6.21
N ALA A 200 10.43 30.43 -5.63
CA ALA A 200 10.75 29.16 -6.28
C ALA A 200 10.94 28.05 -5.24
N PRO A 201 9.90 27.30 -4.88
CA PRO A 201 10.08 26.06 -4.12
C PRO A 201 10.84 25.03 -4.95
N SER A 202 11.64 24.18 -4.32
CA SER A 202 12.31 23.07 -5.02
C SER A 202 11.33 21.99 -5.44
N ASP A 203 11.65 21.24 -6.52
CA ASP A 203 10.81 20.14 -6.97
C ASP A 203 10.65 19.06 -5.89
N ALA A 204 11.70 18.81 -5.09
CA ALA A 204 11.65 17.91 -3.94
C ALA A 204 10.63 18.39 -2.87
N TYR A 205 10.57 19.69 -2.62
CA TYR A 205 9.58 20.27 -1.73
C TYR A 205 8.16 20.10 -2.29
N LEU A 206 7.96 20.35 -3.58
CA LEU A 206 6.66 20.19 -4.24
C LEU A 206 6.18 18.74 -4.22
N ALA A 207 7.06 17.77 -4.48
CA ALA A 207 6.74 16.34 -4.39
C ALA A 207 6.34 15.95 -2.95
N ALA A 208 7.07 16.44 -1.94
CA ALA A 208 6.75 16.19 -0.53
C ALA A 208 5.39 16.79 -0.13
N VAL A 209 5.07 17.99 -0.62
CA VAL A 209 3.75 18.63 -0.39
C VAL A 209 2.63 17.83 -1.06
N ALA A 210 2.82 17.42 -2.33
CA ALA A 210 1.85 16.62 -3.05
C ALA A 210 1.51 15.32 -2.31
N LEU A 211 2.52 14.59 -1.84
CA LEU A 211 2.33 13.37 -1.03
C LEU A 211 1.58 13.64 0.28
N GLN A 212 1.69 14.83 0.84
CA GLN A 212 1.02 15.21 2.07
C GLN A 212 -0.46 15.57 1.87
N GLU A 213 -0.82 16.14 0.71
CA GLU A 213 -2.18 16.59 0.42
C GLU A 213 -3.11 15.44 0.00
N HIS A 214 -2.57 14.33 -0.48
CA HIS A 214 -3.32 13.12 -0.86
C HIS A 214 -3.64 12.17 0.31
N ARG A 215 -3.76 12.70 1.51
CA ARG A 215 -4.07 11.97 2.74
C ARG A 215 -5.57 11.87 3.00
#